data_2efc46d05b031948cea1451be8f75471
#
_entry.id   2efc46d05b031948cea1451be8f75471
#
_cell.length_a   1.000
_cell.length_b   1.000
_cell.length_c   1.000
_cell.angle_alpha   90.00
_cell.angle_beta   90.00
_cell.angle_gamma   90.00
#
_symmetry.space_group_name_H-M   'P 1'
#
loop_
_entity.id
_entity.type
_entity.pdbx_description
1 polymer ?
#
loop_
_entity_poly.entity_id
_entity_poly.type
_entity_poly.pdbx_seq_one_letter_code
_entity_poly.pdbx_strand_id
1 'polypeptide(L)'
;MAGQLTGLSRNVNRTHLNFPVLRVNNKKIYENRILILFAHPALQKSRVNRQLISRVRHLEGVTFNDLYEAYPDFHINVGKEQALLQENDIIVFQHPLFWFSMPALLKEWQDLVLQHKWAYGQEGVALRGKKLLSAVSTGGRESLFRKEGFNRFTMKEFLAPIDQLAYLCGMEYLPPFVVHGTHTLTESEITGHAEDYRLILTALRDNRVDLEAARKFPRLNSRLDEIILK
;
A
#
# COMPACT_ATOMS: atom_id res chain seq x y z
N MET A 1 65.21 -12.43 -3.68
CA MET A 1 64.41 -13.52 -3.05
C MET A 1 62.96 -13.20 -3.20
N ALA A 2 62.29 -13.97 -3.98
CA ALA A 2 60.87 -13.80 -4.34
C ALA A 2 59.97 -14.38 -3.25
N GLY A 3 58.91 -13.67 -2.87
CA GLY A 3 57.83 -14.18 -2.05
C GLY A 3 56.54 -13.94 -2.75
N GLN A 4 56.01 -14.97 -3.42
CA GLN A 4 54.64 -15.01 -3.99
C GLN A 4 53.63 -15.06 -2.88
N LEU A 5 52.63 -14.21 -2.96
CA LEU A 5 51.35 -14.34 -2.22
C LEU A 5 50.25 -14.60 -3.22
N THR A 6 49.78 -15.84 -3.18
CA THR A 6 48.70 -16.41 -3.96
C THR A 6 47.36 -15.84 -3.50
N GLY A 7 46.54 -15.42 -4.47
CA GLY A 7 45.16 -14.95 -4.25
C GLY A 7 44.22 -16.07 -3.82
N LEU A 8 43.43 -15.81 -2.78
CA LEU A 8 42.27 -16.60 -2.42
C LEU A 8 41.00 -15.85 -2.85
N SER A 9 40.48 -16.28 -3.96
CA SER A 9 39.13 -15.93 -4.42
C SER A 9 38.11 -16.52 -3.47
N ARG A 10 37.42 -15.69 -2.69
CA ARG A 10 36.28 -16.12 -1.91
C ARG A 10 35.00 -16.11 -2.79
N ASN A 11 34.66 -17.29 -3.29
CA ASN A 11 33.32 -17.57 -3.81
C ASN A 11 32.32 -17.47 -2.66
N VAL A 12 31.54 -16.41 -2.61
CA VAL A 12 30.36 -16.31 -1.72
C VAL A 12 29.20 -17.02 -2.42
N ASN A 13 29.02 -18.29 -2.11
CA ASN A 13 27.80 -19.04 -2.42
C ASN A 13 26.63 -18.36 -1.68
N ARG A 14 25.77 -17.64 -2.40
CA ARG A 14 24.45 -17.25 -1.91
C ARG A 14 23.58 -18.48 -1.84
N THR A 15 23.60 -19.19 -0.71
CA THR A 15 22.59 -20.18 -0.36
C THR A 15 21.27 -19.44 -0.15
N HIS A 16 20.29 -19.75 -0.98
CA HIS A 16 18.90 -19.36 -0.74
C HIS A 16 18.44 -20.01 0.56
N LEU A 17 18.42 -19.23 1.62
CA LEU A 17 17.82 -19.64 2.88
C LEU A 17 16.29 -19.65 2.70
N ASN A 18 15.73 -20.81 2.39
CA ASN A 18 14.32 -21.09 2.59
C ASN A 18 14.07 -21.06 4.09
N PHE A 19 13.62 -19.96 4.64
CA PHE A 19 13.14 -19.90 6.02
C PHE A 19 11.85 -20.70 6.11
N PRO A 20 11.76 -21.73 7.00
CA PRO A 20 10.51 -22.42 7.22
C PRO A 20 9.48 -21.46 7.83
N VAL A 21 8.25 -21.51 7.34
CA VAL A 21 7.12 -20.79 7.94
C VAL A 21 6.95 -21.29 9.37
N LEU A 22 7.40 -20.53 10.35
CA LEU A 22 7.29 -20.86 11.76
C LEU A 22 5.82 -20.81 12.18
N ARG A 23 5.31 -21.88 12.74
CA ARG A 23 3.98 -21.94 13.37
C ARG A 23 4.16 -21.91 14.88
N VAL A 24 3.65 -20.86 15.52
CA VAL A 24 3.50 -20.81 16.98
C VAL A 24 2.01 -20.94 17.27
N ASN A 25 1.60 -21.93 18.05
CA ASN A 25 0.21 -22.20 18.42
C ASN A 25 -0.77 -22.35 17.23
N ASN A 26 -0.39 -23.09 16.18
CA ASN A 26 -1.19 -23.29 14.96
C ASN A 26 -1.59 -22.01 14.19
N LYS A 27 -1.05 -20.86 14.52
CA LYS A 27 -1.28 -19.60 13.81
C LYS A 27 -0.17 -19.39 12.77
N LYS A 28 -0.53 -19.21 11.51
CA LYS A 28 0.43 -18.88 10.44
C LYS A 28 1.05 -17.52 10.74
N ILE A 29 2.38 -17.45 10.81
CA ILE A 29 3.11 -16.18 10.98
C ILE A 29 3.37 -15.63 9.57
N TYR A 30 2.89 -14.41 9.31
CA TYR A 30 3.18 -13.68 8.09
C TYR A 30 4.38 -12.77 8.33
N GLU A 31 5.19 -12.53 7.27
CA GLU A 31 6.34 -11.62 7.34
C GLU A 31 5.91 -10.17 7.60
N ASN A 32 4.76 -9.75 7.03
CA ASN A 32 4.17 -8.46 7.26
C ASN A 32 2.68 -8.58 7.58
N ARG A 33 2.18 -7.70 8.43
CA ARG A 33 0.75 -7.48 8.69
C ARG A 33 0.32 -6.23 7.94
N ILE A 34 -0.85 -6.26 7.32
CA ILE A 34 -1.37 -5.19 6.49
C ILE A 34 -2.62 -4.59 7.13
N LEU A 35 -2.64 -3.27 7.29
CA LEU A 35 -3.85 -2.50 7.62
C LEU A 35 -4.37 -1.82 6.35
N ILE A 36 -5.60 -2.10 5.96
CA ILE A 36 -6.30 -1.34 4.93
C ILE A 36 -7.22 -0.33 5.61
N LEU A 37 -6.88 0.95 5.48
CA LEU A 37 -7.74 2.07 5.82
C LEU A 37 -8.56 2.41 4.57
N PHE A 38 -9.79 1.94 4.57
CA PHE A 38 -10.71 2.14 3.45
C PHE A 38 -11.60 3.35 3.68
N ALA A 39 -11.70 4.24 2.69
CA ALA A 39 -12.56 5.41 2.76
C ALA A 39 -13.33 5.62 1.46
N HIS A 40 -14.63 5.36 1.46
CA HIS A 40 -15.50 5.61 0.30
C HIS A 40 -16.88 6.12 0.74
N PRO A 41 -17.23 7.41 0.51
CA PRO A 41 -18.45 8.01 1.04
C PRO A 41 -19.74 7.44 0.43
N ALA A 42 -19.65 6.70 -0.68
CA ALA A 42 -20.80 6.10 -1.37
C ALA A 42 -20.44 4.74 -1.98
N LEU A 43 -19.94 3.82 -1.15
CA LEU A 43 -19.44 2.50 -1.59
C LEU A 43 -20.48 1.71 -2.39
N GLN A 44 -21.74 1.81 -2.04
CA GLN A 44 -22.86 1.12 -2.74
C GLN A 44 -22.94 1.49 -4.23
N LYS A 45 -22.41 2.65 -4.63
CA LYS A 45 -22.37 3.10 -6.03
C LYS A 45 -21.07 2.71 -6.75
N SER A 46 -20.08 2.16 -6.05
CA SER A 46 -18.78 1.83 -6.62
C SER A 46 -18.70 0.36 -7.03
N ARG A 47 -18.71 0.08 -8.32
CA ARG A 47 -18.49 -1.27 -8.85
C ARG A 47 -17.08 -1.77 -8.52
N VAL A 48 -16.08 -0.95 -8.80
CA VAL A 48 -14.66 -1.28 -8.66
C VAL A 48 -14.30 -1.51 -7.18
N ASN A 49 -14.54 -0.54 -6.27
CA ASN A 49 -14.12 -0.70 -4.89
C ASN A 49 -14.83 -1.85 -4.18
N ARG A 50 -16.10 -2.15 -4.50
CA ARG A 50 -16.77 -3.34 -3.97
C ARG A 50 -16.07 -4.63 -4.36
N GLN A 51 -15.62 -4.74 -5.62
CA GLN A 51 -14.89 -5.92 -6.11
C GLN A 51 -13.49 -6.01 -5.47
N LEU A 52 -12.75 -4.90 -5.40
CA LEU A 52 -11.44 -4.88 -4.73
C LEU A 52 -11.56 -5.38 -3.29
N ILE A 53 -12.50 -4.81 -2.51
CA ILE A 53 -12.72 -5.16 -1.11
C ILE A 53 -13.12 -6.64 -0.96
N SER A 54 -13.99 -7.15 -1.83
CA SER A 54 -14.47 -8.53 -1.73
C SER A 54 -13.34 -9.57 -1.79
N ARG A 55 -12.22 -9.22 -2.41
CA ARG A 55 -11.04 -10.10 -2.54
C ARG A 55 -10.06 -10.02 -1.38
N VAL A 56 -10.12 -8.97 -0.57
CA VAL A 56 -9.07 -8.70 0.42
C VAL A 56 -9.58 -8.56 1.86
N ARG A 57 -10.87 -8.24 2.11
CA ARG A 57 -11.38 -7.95 3.45
C ARG A 57 -11.28 -9.14 4.44
N HIS A 58 -11.19 -10.36 3.94
CA HIS A 58 -11.06 -11.59 4.74
C HIS A 58 -9.72 -12.29 4.50
N LEU A 59 -8.77 -11.62 3.86
CA LEU A 59 -7.44 -12.17 3.61
C LEU A 59 -6.69 -12.28 4.95
N GLU A 60 -6.19 -13.47 5.26
CA GLU A 60 -5.38 -13.68 6.46
C GLU A 60 -4.15 -12.76 6.48
N GLY A 61 -3.83 -12.18 7.64
CA GLY A 61 -2.76 -11.19 7.79
C GLY A 61 -3.13 -9.78 7.32
N VAL A 62 -4.40 -9.56 6.93
CA VAL A 62 -4.94 -8.26 6.55
C VAL A 62 -6.01 -7.84 7.57
N THR A 63 -5.86 -6.65 8.12
CA THR A 63 -6.87 -5.95 8.91
C THR A 63 -7.57 -4.95 8.01
N PHE A 64 -8.88 -5.12 7.80
CA PHE A 64 -9.69 -4.20 7.00
C PHE A 64 -10.49 -3.27 7.91
N ASN A 65 -10.30 -1.95 7.77
CA ASN A 65 -10.97 -0.91 8.53
C ASN A 65 -11.68 0.06 7.57
N ASP A 66 -13.02 -0.04 7.49
CA ASP A 66 -13.85 0.91 6.74
C ASP A 66 -14.13 2.13 7.61
N LEU A 67 -13.51 3.26 7.28
CA LEU A 67 -13.61 4.48 8.07
C LEU A 67 -15.03 5.04 8.07
N TYR A 68 -15.77 4.96 6.95
CA TYR A 68 -17.16 5.45 6.90
C TYR A 68 -18.15 4.55 7.64
N GLU A 69 -17.83 3.25 7.78
CA GLU A 69 -18.60 2.33 8.63
C GLU A 69 -18.25 2.53 10.11
N ALA A 70 -16.95 2.71 10.42
CA ALA A 70 -16.48 2.88 11.80
C ALA A 70 -16.81 4.25 12.41
N TYR A 71 -16.85 5.30 11.59
CA TYR A 71 -17.00 6.71 12.03
C TYR A 71 -18.03 7.46 11.17
N PRO A 72 -19.30 7.07 11.19
CA PRO A 72 -20.34 7.71 10.36
C PRO A 72 -20.60 9.16 10.77
N ASP A 73 -20.25 9.54 11.99
CA ASP A 73 -20.36 10.88 12.57
C ASP A 73 -19.04 11.65 12.58
N PHE A 74 -17.99 11.12 11.96
CA PHE A 74 -16.64 11.69 11.96
C PHE A 74 -15.94 11.72 13.34
N HIS A 75 -16.51 11.10 14.36
CA HIS A 75 -15.89 11.02 15.68
C HIS A 75 -14.85 9.92 15.75
N ILE A 76 -13.63 10.22 15.27
CA ILE A 76 -12.53 9.26 15.15
C ILE A 76 -11.94 8.92 16.52
N ASN A 77 -11.89 7.63 16.86
CA ASN A 77 -11.20 7.15 18.05
C ASN A 77 -9.70 7.05 17.77
N VAL A 78 -8.97 8.11 18.09
CA VAL A 78 -7.53 8.24 17.84
C VAL A 78 -6.73 7.09 18.45
N GLY A 79 -7.00 6.72 19.71
CA GLY A 79 -6.27 5.65 20.38
C GLY A 79 -6.44 4.29 19.70
N LYS A 80 -7.67 3.98 19.24
CA LYS A 80 -7.94 2.75 18.47
C LYS A 80 -7.18 2.74 17.14
N GLU A 81 -7.20 3.85 16.42
CA GLU A 81 -6.54 3.95 15.11
C GLU A 81 -5.00 3.90 15.25
N GLN A 82 -4.44 4.53 16.28
CA GLN A 82 -3.01 4.43 16.58
C GLN A 82 -2.60 3.01 16.95
N ALA A 83 -3.41 2.27 17.71
CA ALA A 83 -3.16 0.86 18.02
C ALA A 83 -3.16 0.00 16.74
N LEU A 84 -4.13 0.19 15.84
CA LEU A 84 -4.17 -0.50 14.54
C LEU A 84 -2.92 -0.20 13.70
N LEU A 85 -2.46 1.06 13.69
CA LEU A 85 -1.23 1.43 13.00
C LEU A 85 0.00 0.76 13.60
N GLN A 86 0.10 0.67 14.93
CA GLN A 86 1.23 0.01 15.60
C GLN A 86 1.29 -1.49 15.32
N GLU A 87 0.14 -2.15 15.26
CA GLU A 87 0.04 -3.59 15.04
C GLU A 87 0.35 -4.05 13.62
N ASN A 88 0.44 -3.15 12.64
CA ASN A 88 0.62 -3.49 11.24
C ASN A 88 1.89 -2.87 10.65
N ASP A 89 2.52 -3.56 9.71
CA ASP A 89 3.80 -3.17 9.09
C ASP A 89 3.60 -2.38 7.81
N ILE A 90 2.51 -2.66 7.09
CA ILE A 90 2.13 -2.01 5.84
C ILE A 90 0.76 -1.38 6.00
N ILE A 91 0.68 -0.09 5.72
CA ILE A 91 -0.55 0.69 5.76
C ILE A 91 -1.02 0.93 4.34
N VAL A 92 -2.28 0.68 4.04
CA VAL A 92 -2.87 0.90 2.73
C VAL A 92 -3.98 1.94 2.86
N PHE A 93 -3.82 3.08 2.18
CA PHE A 93 -4.90 4.04 1.98
C PHE A 93 -5.68 3.63 0.73
N GLN A 94 -6.84 2.99 0.91
CA GLN A 94 -7.70 2.59 -0.20
C GLN A 94 -8.88 3.54 -0.34
N HIS A 95 -8.92 4.29 -1.46
CA HIS A 95 -9.96 5.30 -1.68
C HIS A 95 -10.16 5.67 -3.16
N PRO A 96 -11.31 6.25 -3.54
CA PRO A 96 -11.45 6.90 -4.84
C PRO A 96 -10.70 8.24 -4.86
N LEU A 97 -10.19 8.62 -6.03
CA LEU A 97 -9.64 9.95 -6.26
C LEU A 97 -10.80 10.92 -6.59
N PHE A 98 -11.42 11.48 -5.56
CA PHE A 98 -12.47 12.45 -5.71
C PHE A 98 -11.92 13.88 -5.68
N TRP A 99 -12.28 14.67 -6.69
CA TRP A 99 -11.78 16.05 -6.83
C TRP A 99 -10.26 16.12 -6.68
N PHE A 100 -9.57 15.13 -7.30
CA PHE A 100 -8.10 15.03 -7.33
C PHE A 100 -7.44 14.82 -5.95
N SER A 101 -8.21 14.38 -4.96
CA SER A 101 -7.75 14.13 -3.60
C SER A 101 -8.44 12.91 -2.98
N MET A 102 -8.21 12.70 -1.69
CA MET A 102 -8.87 11.65 -0.91
C MET A 102 -10.23 12.13 -0.36
N PRO A 103 -11.13 11.20 0.02
CA PRO A 103 -12.35 11.53 0.73
C PRO A 103 -12.11 12.25 2.06
N ALA A 104 -13.05 13.15 2.45
CA ALA A 104 -12.93 14.03 3.61
C ALA A 104 -12.58 13.28 4.90
N LEU A 105 -13.24 12.16 5.18
CA LEU A 105 -13.01 11.39 6.40
C LEU A 105 -11.58 10.82 6.48
N LEU A 106 -10.97 10.43 5.36
CA LEU A 106 -9.57 9.99 5.37
C LEU A 106 -8.61 11.15 5.63
N LYS A 107 -8.95 12.36 5.17
CA LYS A 107 -8.15 13.55 5.51
C LYS A 107 -8.30 13.92 6.97
N GLU A 108 -9.51 13.93 7.51
CA GLU A 108 -9.79 14.13 8.93
C GLU A 108 -9.05 13.11 9.81
N TRP A 109 -9.07 11.83 9.38
CA TRP A 109 -8.31 10.76 10.02
C TRP A 109 -6.81 11.07 10.09
N GLN A 110 -6.21 11.55 8.99
CA GLN A 110 -4.79 11.91 8.97
C GLN A 110 -4.48 13.03 9.97
N ASP A 111 -5.33 14.07 10.00
CA ASP A 111 -5.12 15.26 10.83
C ASP A 111 -5.22 14.94 12.34
N LEU A 112 -6.12 14.02 12.71
CA LEU A 112 -6.35 13.67 14.11
C LEU A 112 -5.43 12.57 14.62
N VAL A 113 -5.17 11.53 13.80
CA VAL A 113 -4.47 10.30 14.24
C VAL A 113 -2.96 10.47 14.17
N LEU A 114 -2.45 11.17 13.14
CA LEU A 114 -0.99 11.33 12.94
C LEU A 114 -0.45 12.51 13.74
N GLN A 115 -0.46 12.38 15.06
CA GLN A 115 -0.11 13.44 15.99
C GLN A 115 1.40 13.70 16.07
N HIS A 116 1.76 14.96 16.30
CA HIS A 116 3.13 15.35 16.65
C HIS A 116 3.60 14.59 17.89
N LYS A 117 4.88 14.23 17.97
CA LYS A 117 5.53 13.40 18.99
C LYS A 117 5.10 11.92 19.00
N TRP A 118 4.09 11.53 18.23
CA TRP A 118 3.71 10.13 18.05
C TRP A 118 4.07 9.64 16.66
N ALA A 119 3.50 10.25 15.61
CA ALA A 119 3.74 9.88 14.22
C ALA A 119 5.00 10.54 13.63
N TYR A 120 5.29 11.77 14.02
CA TYR A 120 6.38 12.57 13.46
C TYR A 120 6.98 13.53 14.50
N GLY A 121 8.07 14.22 14.10
CA GLY A 121 8.87 15.06 14.99
C GLY A 121 9.98 14.25 15.68
N GLN A 122 10.73 14.91 16.55
CA GLN A 122 11.94 14.31 17.16
C GLN A 122 11.62 13.04 17.96
N GLU A 123 10.51 13.02 18.69
CA GLU A 123 10.07 11.89 19.52
C GLU A 123 9.12 10.94 18.78
N GLY A 124 8.51 11.39 17.66
CA GLY A 124 7.50 10.66 16.90
C GLY A 124 8.12 9.57 16.02
N VAL A 125 8.15 8.35 16.53
CA VAL A 125 8.79 7.20 15.88
C VAL A 125 7.85 6.02 15.64
N ALA A 126 6.57 6.14 15.98
CA ALA A 126 5.61 5.03 15.98
C ALA A 126 5.41 4.39 14.59
N LEU A 127 5.62 5.16 13.50
CA LEU A 127 5.45 4.71 12.12
C LEU A 127 6.77 4.49 11.38
N ARG A 128 7.90 4.76 12.01
CA ARG A 128 9.22 4.66 11.38
C ARG A 128 9.49 3.24 10.87
N GLY A 129 9.90 3.15 9.61
CA GLY A 129 10.23 1.89 8.94
C GLY A 129 9.03 1.10 8.43
N LYS A 130 7.79 1.54 8.70
CA LYS A 130 6.60 0.95 8.09
C LYS A 130 6.49 1.38 6.63
N LYS A 131 5.63 0.69 5.87
CA LYS A 131 5.37 1.01 4.46
C LYS A 131 3.99 1.62 4.30
N LEU A 132 3.86 2.58 3.39
CA LEU A 132 2.57 3.17 3.00
C LEU A 132 2.30 2.92 1.52
N LEU A 133 1.13 2.37 1.20
CA LEU A 133 0.63 2.13 -0.14
C LEU A 133 -0.66 2.92 -0.36
N SER A 134 -0.75 3.67 -1.47
CA SER A 134 -2.03 4.21 -1.95
C SER A 134 -2.68 3.24 -2.93
N ALA A 135 -3.89 2.76 -2.64
CA ALA A 135 -4.72 1.96 -3.54
C ALA A 135 -5.89 2.84 -4.02
N VAL A 136 -5.77 3.37 -5.24
CA VAL A 136 -6.63 4.46 -5.74
C VAL A 136 -7.46 4.01 -6.92
N SER A 137 -8.74 4.38 -6.92
CA SER A 137 -9.62 4.25 -8.09
C SER A 137 -9.99 5.63 -8.64
N THR A 138 -10.08 5.76 -9.97
CA THR A 138 -10.44 7.02 -10.62
C THR A 138 -11.34 6.81 -11.83
N GLY A 139 -12.33 7.70 -12.00
CA GLY A 139 -13.21 7.71 -13.18
C GLY A 139 -12.47 8.05 -14.48
N GLY A 140 -11.41 8.85 -14.40
CA GLY A 140 -10.59 9.24 -15.55
C GLY A 140 -9.73 8.09 -16.06
N ARG A 141 -9.60 8.00 -17.39
CA ARG A 141 -8.66 7.06 -18.04
C ARG A 141 -7.21 7.45 -17.74
N GLU A 142 -6.30 6.51 -17.77
CA GLU A 142 -4.86 6.73 -17.50
C GLU A 142 -4.26 7.85 -18.35
N SER A 143 -4.64 7.95 -19.62
CA SER A 143 -4.16 8.98 -20.54
C SER A 143 -4.45 10.41 -20.12
N LEU A 144 -5.38 10.62 -19.19
CA LEU A 144 -5.70 11.95 -18.65
C LEU A 144 -4.71 12.41 -17.57
N PHE A 145 -4.00 11.44 -16.91
CA PHE A 145 -3.10 11.69 -15.78
C PHE A 145 -1.63 11.78 -16.22
N ARG A 146 -1.34 12.74 -17.08
CA ARG A 146 0.00 13.09 -17.56
C ARG A 146 0.07 14.61 -17.82
N LYS A 147 1.27 15.16 -17.94
CA LYS A 147 1.48 16.62 -18.11
C LYS A 147 0.75 17.17 -19.33
N GLU A 148 0.76 16.43 -20.41
CA GLU A 148 0.08 16.78 -21.68
C GLU A 148 -1.37 16.29 -21.73
N GLY A 149 -1.85 15.63 -20.67
CA GLY A 149 -3.23 15.15 -20.54
C GLY A 149 -4.17 16.24 -20.03
N PHE A 150 -5.48 15.97 -20.12
CA PHE A 150 -6.52 16.90 -19.68
C PHE A 150 -6.35 17.34 -18.21
N ASN A 151 -5.93 16.45 -17.33
CA ASN A 151 -5.72 16.77 -15.91
C ASN A 151 -4.41 17.52 -15.63
N ARG A 152 -3.51 17.65 -16.60
CA ARG A 152 -2.22 18.38 -16.54
C ARG A 152 -1.21 17.88 -15.51
N PHE A 153 -1.58 16.97 -14.63
CA PHE A 153 -0.75 16.38 -13.60
C PHE A 153 -0.79 14.85 -13.72
N THR A 154 0.32 14.22 -13.36
CA THR A 154 0.44 12.77 -13.25
C THR A 154 -0.23 12.25 -11.97
N MET A 155 -0.52 10.95 -11.90
CA MET A 155 -1.01 10.34 -10.66
C MET A 155 -0.03 10.53 -9.50
N LYS A 156 1.28 10.48 -9.76
CA LYS A 156 2.31 10.72 -8.75
C LYS A 156 2.22 12.13 -8.16
N GLU A 157 1.96 13.14 -9.00
CA GLU A 157 1.81 14.53 -8.54
C GLU A 157 0.53 14.70 -7.71
N PHE A 158 -0.57 14.05 -8.06
CA PHE A 158 -1.79 14.06 -7.23
C PHE A 158 -1.59 13.35 -5.87
N LEU A 159 -0.73 12.35 -5.80
CA LEU A 159 -0.42 11.61 -4.58
C LEU A 159 0.77 12.18 -3.79
N ALA A 160 1.41 13.25 -4.28
CA ALA A 160 2.55 13.88 -3.60
C ALA A 160 2.28 14.26 -2.14
N PRO A 161 1.09 14.74 -1.73
CA PRO A 161 0.80 14.98 -0.30
C PRO A 161 0.88 13.72 0.56
N ILE A 162 0.52 12.54 0.02
CA ILE A 162 0.59 11.27 0.74
C ILE A 162 2.05 10.77 0.80
N ASP A 163 2.82 10.95 -0.26
CA ASP A 163 4.26 10.67 -0.29
C ASP A 163 5.00 11.53 0.75
N GLN A 164 4.69 12.84 0.80
CA GLN A 164 5.25 13.76 1.79
C GLN A 164 4.86 13.38 3.23
N LEU A 165 3.62 12.91 3.45
CA LEU A 165 3.15 12.40 4.75
C LEU A 165 3.98 11.17 5.16
N ALA A 166 4.17 10.21 4.25
CA ALA A 166 4.99 9.03 4.51
C ALA A 166 6.42 9.41 4.91
N TYR A 167 7.04 10.31 4.14
CA TYR A 167 8.38 10.83 4.42
C TYR A 167 8.47 11.49 5.81
N LEU A 168 7.53 12.35 6.15
CA LEU A 168 7.50 13.05 7.45
C LEU A 168 7.38 12.07 8.62
N CYS A 169 6.60 10.99 8.46
CA CYS A 169 6.40 9.96 9.47
C CYS A 169 7.50 8.86 9.45
N GLY A 170 8.52 8.97 8.60
CA GLY A 170 9.60 7.98 8.47
C GLY A 170 9.16 6.65 7.87
N MET A 171 8.06 6.65 7.11
CA MET A 171 7.55 5.50 6.36
C MET A 171 8.15 5.46 4.95
N GLU A 172 8.23 4.26 4.39
CA GLU A 172 8.55 4.05 2.98
C GLU A 172 7.27 4.13 2.13
N TYR A 173 7.19 5.14 1.23
CA TYR A 173 6.07 5.23 0.30
C TYR A 173 6.29 4.31 -0.91
N LEU A 174 5.34 3.39 -1.14
CA LEU A 174 5.39 2.45 -2.26
C LEU A 174 4.77 3.07 -3.51
N PRO A 175 5.15 2.61 -4.73
CA PRO A 175 4.40 2.96 -5.93
C PRO A 175 2.93 2.60 -5.74
N PRO A 176 1.97 3.45 -6.15
CA PRO A 176 0.56 3.22 -5.88
C PRO A 176 -0.01 2.02 -6.67
N PHE A 177 -1.07 1.41 -6.18
CA PHE A 177 -1.97 0.57 -6.95
C PHE A 177 -3.09 1.45 -7.50
N VAL A 178 -3.30 1.48 -8.83
CA VAL A 178 -4.25 2.41 -9.44
C VAL A 178 -5.17 1.71 -10.43
N VAL A 179 -6.50 1.90 -10.25
CA VAL A 179 -7.52 1.48 -11.21
C VAL A 179 -8.09 2.70 -11.90
N HIS A 180 -7.75 2.89 -13.16
CA HIS A 180 -8.22 3.98 -14.00
C HIS A 180 -9.52 3.62 -14.74
N GLY A 181 -10.30 4.65 -15.10
CA GLY A 181 -11.44 4.51 -16.01
C GLY A 181 -12.64 3.74 -15.44
N THR A 182 -12.88 3.82 -14.13
CA THR A 182 -13.87 3.00 -13.41
C THR A 182 -15.29 3.03 -13.99
N HIS A 183 -15.64 4.06 -14.78
CA HIS A 183 -16.96 4.19 -15.41
C HIS A 183 -17.09 3.36 -16.69
N THR A 184 -15.98 3.01 -17.34
CA THR A 184 -15.96 2.34 -18.65
C THR A 184 -15.48 0.90 -18.60
N LEU A 185 -14.97 0.45 -17.44
CA LEU A 185 -14.48 -0.93 -17.25
C LEU A 185 -15.63 -1.94 -17.35
N THR A 186 -15.39 -3.05 -18.04
CA THR A 186 -16.24 -4.24 -18.03
C THR A 186 -16.12 -4.99 -16.71
N GLU A 187 -17.06 -5.89 -16.42
CA GLU A 187 -16.99 -6.73 -15.19
C GLU A 187 -15.74 -7.64 -15.19
N SER A 188 -15.31 -8.13 -16.36
CA SER A 188 -14.10 -8.93 -16.48
C SER A 188 -12.84 -8.14 -16.13
N GLU A 189 -12.71 -6.89 -16.62
CA GLU A 189 -11.59 -6.01 -16.29
C GLU A 189 -11.58 -5.65 -14.79
N ILE A 190 -12.75 -5.36 -14.21
CA ILE A 190 -12.86 -5.09 -12.77
C ILE A 190 -12.44 -6.32 -11.95
N THR A 191 -12.84 -7.52 -12.38
CA THR A 191 -12.44 -8.78 -11.73
C THR A 191 -10.94 -8.99 -11.84
N GLY A 192 -10.33 -8.71 -13.01
CA GLY A 192 -8.88 -8.75 -13.21
C GLY A 192 -8.14 -7.83 -12.22
N HIS A 193 -8.56 -6.57 -12.13
CA HIS A 193 -7.97 -5.61 -11.18
C HIS A 193 -8.14 -6.06 -9.72
N ALA A 194 -9.25 -6.70 -9.37
CA ALA A 194 -9.47 -7.21 -8.02
C ALA A 194 -8.56 -8.40 -7.69
N GLU A 195 -8.28 -9.28 -8.66
CA GLU A 195 -7.30 -10.35 -8.49
C GLU A 195 -5.87 -9.81 -8.40
N ASP A 196 -5.50 -8.82 -9.25
CA ASP A 196 -4.21 -8.13 -9.18
C ASP A 196 -4.00 -7.50 -7.79
N TYR A 197 -5.05 -6.86 -7.25
CA TYR A 197 -5.00 -6.26 -5.91
C TYR A 197 -4.79 -7.31 -4.82
N ARG A 198 -5.52 -8.42 -4.88
CA ARG A 198 -5.34 -9.55 -3.96
C ARG A 198 -3.93 -10.12 -4.07
N LEU A 199 -3.43 -10.30 -5.28
CA LEU A 199 -2.11 -10.86 -5.55
C LEU A 199 -1.01 -9.98 -4.97
N ILE A 200 -1.05 -8.66 -5.22
CA ILE A 200 -0.02 -7.74 -4.70
C ILE A 200 -0.05 -7.64 -3.18
N LEU A 201 -1.24 -7.58 -2.55
CA LEU A 201 -1.32 -7.56 -1.08
C LEU A 201 -0.81 -8.88 -0.46
N THR A 202 -1.11 -10.01 -1.08
CA THR A 202 -0.55 -11.31 -0.66
C THR A 202 0.97 -11.31 -0.76
N ALA A 203 1.52 -10.83 -1.87
CA ALA A 203 2.96 -10.78 -2.08
C ALA A 203 3.65 -9.81 -1.12
N LEU A 204 3.06 -8.65 -0.84
CA LEU A 204 3.56 -7.70 0.16
C LEU A 204 3.54 -8.29 1.57
N ARG A 205 2.44 -8.95 1.95
CA ARG A 205 2.30 -9.65 3.23
C ARG A 205 3.38 -10.71 3.41
N ASP A 206 3.66 -11.47 2.37
CA ASP A 206 4.61 -12.58 2.38
C ASP A 206 6.06 -12.15 2.04
N ASN A 207 6.32 -10.83 1.99
CA ASN A 207 7.60 -10.19 1.65
C ASN A 207 8.17 -10.70 0.31
N ARG A 208 7.31 -10.91 -0.69
CA ARG A 208 7.64 -11.43 -2.02
C ARG A 208 7.51 -10.38 -3.13
N VAL A 209 7.70 -9.11 -2.81
CA VAL A 209 7.75 -8.02 -3.79
C VAL A 209 9.19 -7.50 -3.87
N ASP A 210 9.74 -7.47 -5.08
CA ASP A 210 10.99 -6.74 -5.35
C ASP A 210 10.66 -5.24 -5.42
N LEU A 211 10.87 -4.55 -4.29
CA LEU A 211 10.55 -3.12 -4.19
C LEU A 211 11.48 -2.25 -5.05
N GLU A 212 12.71 -2.67 -5.29
CA GLU A 212 13.64 -1.94 -6.16
C GLU A 212 13.18 -2.01 -7.63
N ALA A 213 12.73 -3.18 -8.07
CA ALA A 213 12.10 -3.33 -9.38
C ALA A 213 10.79 -2.54 -9.46
N ALA A 214 9.95 -2.61 -8.43
CA ALA A 214 8.65 -1.94 -8.37
C ALA A 214 8.77 -0.41 -8.53
N ARG A 215 9.81 0.22 -7.95
CA ARG A 215 10.04 1.67 -8.04
C ARG A 215 10.35 2.17 -9.46
N LYS A 216 10.69 1.27 -10.38
CA LYS A 216 10.90 1.62 -11.80
C LYS A 216 9.59 1.84 -12.55
N PHE A 217 8.47 1.42 -11.98
CA PHE A 217 7.14 1.52 -12.57
C PHE A 217 6.31 2.64 -11.93
N PRO A 218 5.42 3.31 -12.68
CA PRO A 218 4.57 4.37 -12.14
C PRO A 218 3.53 3.88 -11.13
N ARG A 219 3.25 2.56 -11.12
CA ARG A 219 2.31 1.90 -10.21
C ARG A 219 2.63 0.40 -10.08
N LEU A 220 2.26 -0.22 -8.96
CA LEU A 220 2.52 -1.64 -8.68
C LEU A 220 1.84 -2.56 -9.69
N ASN A 221 0.63 -2.24 -10.11
CA ASN A 221 -0.13 -3.05 -11.07
C ASN A 221 0.23 -2.79 -12.55
N SER A 222 1.38 -2.20 -12.83
CA SER A 222 1.88 -2.07 -14.21
C SER A 222 2.45 -3.39 -14.74
N ARG A 223 3.25 -4.08 -13.92
CA ARG A 223 3.99 -5.29 -14.31
C ARG A 223 4.18 -6.20 -13.10
N LEU A 224 3.09 -6.85 -12.66
CA LEU A 224 3.12 -7.76 -11.50
C LEU A 224 4.07 -8.95 -11.71
N ASP A 225 4.17 -9.42 -12.94
CA ASP A 225 5.07 -10.50 -13.36
C ASP A 225 6.57 -10.17 -13.18
N GLU A 226 6.94 -8.89 -13.18
CA GLU A 226 8.32 -8.45 -13.02
C GLU A 226 8.68 -8.11 -11.58
N ILE A 227 7.68 -7.83 -10.72
CA ILE A 227 7.93 -7.38 -9.36
C ILE A 227 7.61 -8.42 -8.28
N ILE A 228 6.82 -9.45 -8.62
CA ILE A 228 6.48 -10.52 -7.64
C ILE A 228 7.48 -11.65 -7.76
N LEU A 229 8.21 -11.88 -6.68
CA LEU A 229 9.17 -12.99 -6.56
C LEU A 229 8.43 -14.33 -6.47
N LYS A 230 8.95 -15.32 -7.18
CA LYS A 230 8.39 -16.70 -7.23
C LYS A 230 8.66 -17.47 -5.96
#